data_6767873286b41fe4cf68bf8ea0226eaf
#
_entry.id   6767873286b41fe4cf68bf8ea0226eaf
#
_cell.length_a   1.000
_cell.length_b   1.000
_cell.length_c   1.000
_cell.angle_alpha   90.00
_cell.angle_beta   90.00
_cell.angle_gamma   90.00
#
_symmetry.space_group_name_H-M   'P 1'
#
loop_
_entity.id
_entity.type
_entity.pdbx_description
1 polymer ?
#
loop_
_entity_poly.entity_id
_entity_poly.type
_entity_poly.pdbx_seq_one_letter_code
_entity_poly.pdbx_strand_id
1 'polypeptide(L)'
;MKDEHAPQHHPGEQPGPWSEQPPRHDANPWGEPARTPQAFRAQDPAPQAGAPQAPSYSAPTPAYGWDSPPASPQGPAPASAPAPAVAPAAPRRGPGWGGVGALVVLGMMLSSGATLGGVVLYDQLLSPEPSASQAPPPSSTEASPASSPAAAADWASIAEQVSPSAVSITVATGGGTSQGTGVILDEQGTILTNDHVVSDGEELAVTTSDGLSYSASVVGTDPTTDLAVIRLDSPPEGLQPATFADSSTVEVGQPVMALGTPLGLENTVTTGIVSALDRPVTASGEEEDGSDTTYTSAIQTDAAINPGNSGGPLVDAAGQVVGINTAIAGIPGGSGRAGSIGLGFAIPSSTAIMIAEQLQEDGTAEHAFLGVTTSDGSADDGEATYRGAEVVAVEPDSPASEAGLQEGDLIIGVDDIPVGGAAALTGVVRGLEIGSSHQLELVRDGSVETLEVTFGVRGG
;
A
#
# COMPACT_ATOMS: atom_id res chain seq x y z
N MET A 1 -38.01 67.35 37.05
CA MET A 1 -39.04 67.81 36.10
C MET A 1 -39.17 66.60 35.16
N LYS A 2 -40.16 65.73 35.49
CA LYS A 2 -41.46 65.62 34.82
C LYS A 2 -41.30 65.04 33.43
N ASP A 3 -41.91 63.97 32.95
CA ASP A 3 -43.12 63.19 33.33
C ASP A 3 -42.98 61.86 32.54
N GLU A 4 -43.08 60.68 33.07
CA GLU A 4 -44.28 59.82 33.20
C GLU A 4 -45.25 59.90 32.02
N HIS A 5 -45.38 58.80 31.28
CA HIS A 5 -46.66 58.27 30.82
C HIS A 5 -46.57 56.84 30.35
N ALA A 6 -47.13 55.90 31.11
CA ALA A 6 -47.65 54.63 30.61
C ALA A 6 -49.13 54.82 30.21
N PRO A 7 -49.69 54.03 29.31
CA PRO A 7 -51.02 53.46 29.54
C PRO A 7 -51.17 51.98 29.16
N GLN A 8 -51.74 51.24 30.10
CA GLN A 8 -53.09 50.70 30.17
C GLN A 8 -53.38 49.42 29.31
N HIS A 9 -53.64 48.39 30.10
CA HIS A 9 -54.26 47.13 29.73
C HIS A 9 -55.67 47.24 29.16
N HIS A 10 -56.03 46.36 28.19
CA HIS A 10 -57.41 45.86 28.06
C HIS A 10 -57.38 44.34 27.89
N PRO A 11 -58.30 43.56 28.48
CA PRO A 11 -58.37 42.13 28.56
C PRO A 11 -59.39 41.55 27.59
N GLY A 12 -59.10 40.29 27.18
CA GLY A 12 -60.16 39.36 26.83
C GLY A 12 -60.26 38.93 25.39
N GLU A 13 -59.77 37.68 25.13
CA GLU A 13 -60.53 36.73 24.37
C GLU A 13 -59.89 35.33 24.57
N GLN A 14 -60.71 34.36 24.94
CA GLN A 14 -60.32 32.97 25.17
C GLN A 14 -60.30 32.18 23.88
N PRO A 15 -59.41 31.17 23.73
CA PRO A 15 -59.29 30.33 22.53
C PRO A 15 -60.31 29.18 22.56
N GLY A 16 -60.92 28.91 21.40
CA GLY A 16 -61.77 27.72 21.13
C GLY A 16 -60.94 26.49 20.81
N PRO A 17 -61.54 25.30 20.79
CA PRO A 17 -60.85 24.02 20.88
C PRO A 17 -60.15 23.59 19.56
N TRP A 18 -58.96 23.03 19.69
CA TRP A 18 -58.10 22.46 18.68
C TRP A 18 -58.74 21.22 18.05
N SER A 19 -58.91 21.22 16.73
CA SER A 19 -59.11 20.00 15.94
C SER A 19 -57.75 19.55 15.40
N GLU A 20 -57.27 18.42 15.86
CA GLU A 20 -56.06 17.75 15.35
C GLU A 20 -56.27 17.25 13.90
N GLN A 21 -55.47 17.77 12.97
CA GLN A 21 -55.22 17.11 11.70
C GLN A 21 -53.75 16.66 11.69
N PRO A 22 -53.48 15.38 11.29
CA PRO A 22 -52.10 14.89 11.20
C PRO A 22 -51.36 15.54 10.01
N PRO A 23 -50.03 15.72 10.09
CA PRO A 23 -49.23 16.30 9.03
C PRO A 23 -49.15 15.34 7.84
N ARG A 24 -49.33 15.88 6.62
CA ARG A 24 -49.06 15.18 5.35
C ARG A 24 -47.58 15.08 5.20
N HIS A 25 -47.08 13.83 5.06
CA HIS A 25 -45.75 13.55 4.60
C HIS A 25 -45.62 13.94 3.13
N ASP A 26 -44.83 14.92 2.84
CA ASP A 26 -44.40 15.27 1.47
C ASP A 26 -43.36 14.25 1.00
N ALA A 27 -43.44 13.95 -0.28
CA ALA A 27 -42.79 12.84 -0.95
C ALA A 27 -41.28 12.92 -0.95
N ASN A 28 -40.66 11.78 -0.67
CA ASN A 28 -39.25 11.51 -0.86
C ASN A 28 -38.94 11.41 -2.39
N PRO A 29 -38.01 12.20 -2.95
CA PRO A 29 -37.72 12.17 -4.39
C PRO A 29 -36.95 10.94 -4.86
N TRP A 30 -36.57 9.99 -4.00
CA TRP A 30 -35.72 8.85 -4.32
C TRP A 30 -36.40 7.49 -4.21
N GLY A 31 -37.72 7.43 -4.28
CA GLY A 31 -38.48 6.17 -4.21
C GLY A 31 -38.77 5.59 -5.61
N GLU A 32 -37.97 4.66 -6.11
CA GLU A 32 -38.37 3.77 -7.21
C GLU A 32 -39.50 2.82 -6.78
N PRO A 33 -40.51 2.58 -7.62
CA PRO A 33 -41.57 1.62 -7.31
C PRO A 33 -41.09 0.17 -7.47
N ALA A 34 -41.28 -0.63 -6.46
CA ALA A 34 -40.99 -2.05 -6.47
C ALA A 34 -41.76 -2.75 -7.62
N ARG A 35 -41.05 -3.37 -8.56
CA ARG A 35 -41.59 -4.25 -9.59
C ARG A 35 -41.75 -5.65 -9.04
N THR A 36 -42.96 -6.14 -9.05
CA THR A 36 -43.32 -7.57 -8.86
C THR A 36 -42.65 -8.43 -9.94
N PRO A 37 -42.12 -9.63 -9.60
CA PRO A 37 -41.53 -10.52 -10.58
C PRO A 37 -42.61 -11.15 -11.45
N GLN A 38 -42.61 -10.86 -12.76
CA GLN A 38 -43.38 -11.62 -13.75
C GLN A 38 -42.55 -12.83 -14.21
N ALA A 39 -43.23 -13.98 -14.21
CA ALA A 39 -42.69 -15.26 -14.66
C ALA A 39 -42.27 -15.21 -16.14
N PHE A 40 -41.03 -15.61 -16.42
CA PHE A 40 -40.49 -15.78 -17.75
C PHE A 40 -41.21 -16.91 -18.50
N ARG A 41 -41.85 -16.55 -19.58
CA ARG A 41 -42.34 -17.48 -20.61
C ARG A 41 -41.27 -17.56 -21.69
N ALA A 42 -40.78 -18.75 -22.00
CA ALA A 42 -39.86 -19.00 -23.09
C ALA A 42 -40.43 -18.54 -24.44
N GLN A 43 -39.64 -17.75 -25.18
CA GLN A 43 -39.92 -17.41 -26.57
C GLN A 43 -38.94 -18.13 -27.48
N ASP A 44 -39.47 -18.66 -28.58
CA ASP A 44 -38.75 -19.37 -29.64
C ASP A 44 -37.77 -18.43 -30.38
N PRO A 45 -36.63 -18.96 -30.93
CA PRO A 45 -35.62 -18.14 -31.57
C PRO A 45 -36.06 -17.69 -33.00
N ALA A 46 -35.95 -16.38 -33.24
CA ALA A 46 -36.09 -15.77 -34.55
C ALA A 46 -34.83 -15.97 -35.44
N PRO A 47 -34.94 -15.99 -36.76
CA PRO A 47 -33.84 -16.30 -37.66
C PRO A 47 -32.79 -15.17 -37.74
N GLN A 48 -31.49 -15.57 -37.68
CA GLN A 48 -30.35 -14.67 -37.81
C GLN A 48 -30.20 -14.13 -39.22
N ALA A 49 -30.20 -12.81 -39.37
CA ALA A 49 -29.75 -12.10 -40.56
C ALA A 49 -28.22 -11.96 -40.52
N GLY A 50 -27.56 -12.25 -41.63
CA GLY A 50 -26.11 -12.33 -41.73
C GLY A 50 -25.41 -10.97 -41.49
N ALA A 51 -24.32 -11.04 -40.70
CA ALA A 51 -23.39 -9.94 -40.46
C ALA A 51 -22.47 -9.76 -41.68
N PRO A 52 -22.11 -8.52 -42.06
CA PRO A 52 -21.13 -8.25 -43.11
C PRO A 52 -19.70 -8.63 -42.65
N GLN A 53 -18.99 -9.33 -43.53
CA GLN A 53 -17.57 -9.70 -43.32
C GLN A 53 -16.67 -8.46 -43.43
N ALA A 54 -15.83 -8.26 -42.44
CA ALA A 54 -14.75 -7.26 -42.49
C ALA A 54 -13.60 -7.75 -43.41
N PRO A 55 -12.92 -6.84 -44.13
CA PRO A 55 -11.80 -7.20 -44.98
C PRO A 55 -10.57 -7.60 -44.20
N SER A 56 -9.98 -8.77 -44.55
CA SER A 56 -8.72 -9.26 -44.02
C SER A 56 -7.54 -8.47 -44.59
N TYR A 57 -6.84 -7.73 -43.77
CA TYR A 57 -5.52 -7.19 -44.08
C TYR A 57 -4.45 -8.23 -43.70
N SER A 58 -3.69 -8.69 -44.71
CA SER A 58 -2.50 -9.51 -44.53
C SER A 58 -1.32 -8.60 -44.21
N ALA A 59 -0.74 -8.73 -43.01
CA ALA A 59 0.52 -8.08 -42.66
C ALA A 59 1.69 -8.82 -43.29
N PRO A 60 2.77 -8.14 -43.75
CA PRO A 60 3.98 -8.79 -44.28
C PRO A 60 4.83 -9.33 -43.13
N THR A 61 5.25 -10.62 -43.26
CA THR A 61 6.18 -11.30 -42.37
C THR A 61 7.62 -10.85 -42.66
N PRO A 62 8.43 -10.45 -41.67
CA PRO A 62 9.87 -10.30 -41.86
C PRO A 62 10.54 -11.68 -41.81
N ALA A 63 11.27 -11.99 -42.86
CA ALA A 63 12.10 -13.17 -42.96
C ALA A 63 13.40 -12.98 -42.17
N TYR A 64 13.55 -13.72 -41.05
CA TYR A 64 14.85 -14.06 -40.49
C TYR A 64 14.90 -15.58 -40.31
N GLY A 65 15.74 -16.23 -41.14
CA GLY A 65 15.99 -17.66 -41.09
C GLY A 65 16.89 -18.03 -39.90
N TRP A 66 16.44 -18.99 -39.14
CA TRP A 66 17.33 -19.86 -38.34
C TRP A 66 17.03 -21.29 -38.72
N ASP A 67 18.06 -22.01 -39.19
CA ASP A 67 18.01 -23.41 -39.59
C ASP A 67 17.67 -24.29 -38.40
N SER A 68 16.54 -25.00 -38.51
CA SER A 68 16.18 -26.07 -37.60
C SER A 68 16.73 -27.42 -38.15
N PRO A 69 17.26 -28.29 -37.28
CA PRO A 69 17.74 -29.62 -37.76
C PRO A 69 16.55 -30.50 -38.19
N PRO A 70 16.79 -31.48 -39.13
CA PRO A 70 15.73 -32.28 -39.73
C PRO A 70 15.13 -33.27 -38.73
N ALA A 71 13.79 -33.35 -38.73
CA ALA A 71 13.00 -34.30 -37.96
C ALA A 71 13.20 -35.73 -38.47
N SER A 72 13.46 -36.67 -37.56
CA SER A 72 13.52 -38.10 -37.85
C SER A 72 12.13 -38.65 -38.20
N PRO A 73 12.01 -39.62 -39.13
CA PRO A 73 10.72 -40.18 -39.54
C PRO A 73 10.11 -41.04 -38.43
N GLN A 74 8.89 -40.67 -38.02
CA GLN A 74 8.05 -41.48 -37.14
C GLN A 74 7.45 -42.65 -37.93
N GLY A 75 7.69 -43.87 -37.49
CA GLY A 75 7.04 -45.07 -37.99
C GLY A 75 5.58 -45.18 -37.54
N PRO A 76 4.76 -46.00 -38.24
CA PRO A 76 3.32 -46.06 -37.93
C PRO A 76 3.06 -46.71 -36.59
N ALA A 77 2.12 -46.11 -35.84
CA ALA A 77 1.65 -46.58 -34.54
C ALA A 77 0.93 -47.95 -34.66
N PRO A 78 1.17 -48.91 -33.77
CA PRO A 78 0.44 -50.17 -33.75
C PRO A 78 -1.03 -49.98 -33.30
N ALA A 79 -1.94 -50.67 -33.98
CA ALA A 79 -3.37 -50.67 -33.70
C ALA A 79 -3.69 -51.21 -32.30
N SER A 80 -4.50 -50.49 -31.57
CA SER A 80 -5.00 -50.83 -30.22
C SER A 80 -5.89 -52.08 -30.29
N ALA A 81 -5.53 -53.13 -29.57
CA ALA A 81 -6.39 -54.30 -29.34
C ALA A 81 -7.55 -53.96 -28.36
N PRO A 82 -8.73 -54.57 -28.52
CA PRO A 82 -9.86 -54.34 -27.63
C PRO A 82 -9.61 -54.90 -26.22
N ALA A 83 -9.91 -54.13 -25.19
CA ALA A 83 -9.82 -54.53 -23.81
C ALA A 83 -10.84 -55.61 -23.45
N PRO A 84 -10.50 -56.63 -22.63
CA PRO A 84 -11.44 -57.62 -22.16
C PRO A 84 -12.44 -57.04 -21.17
N ALA A 85 -13.71 -57.47 -21.30
CA ALA A 85 -14.81 -57.08 -20.41
C ALA A 85 -14.57 -57.57 -18.98
N VAL A 86 -14.52 -56.64 -18.03
CA VAL A 86 -14.41 -56.94 -16.60
C VAL A 86 -15.79 -57.30 -16.04
N ALA A 87 -15.93 -58.52 -15.51
CA ALA A 87 -17.10 -58.96 -14.80
C ALA A 87 -17.25 -58.21 -13.45
N PRO A 88 -18.49 -57.92 -12.95
CA PRO A 88 -18.67 -57.20 -11.69
C PRO A 88 -18.23 -58.05 -10.49
N ALA A 89 -17.28 -57.54 -9.76
CA ALA A 89 -16.79 -58.14 -8.50
C ALA A 89 -17.83 -57.97 -7.39
N ALA A 90 -18.12 -59.07 -6.67
CA ALA A 90 -19.00 -59.11 -5.51
C ALA A 90 -18.49 -58.19 -4.37
N PRO A 91 -19.38 -57.56 -3.57
CA PRO A 91 -18.98 -56.67 -2.53
C PRO A 91 -18.25 -57.39 -1.38
N ARG A 92 -17.00 -57.09 -1.19
CA ARG A 92 -16.22 -57.50 0.00
C ARG A 92 -16.71 -56.65 1.19
N ARG A 93 -17.27 -57.32 2.21
CA ARG A 93 -17.57 -56.69 3.51
C ARG A 93 -16.21 -56.35 4.17
N GLY A 94 -15.86 -55.09 4.20
CA GLY A 94 -14.74 -54.58 4.99
C GLY A 94 -15.08 -54.57 6.50
N PRO A 95 -14.10 -54.65 7.39
CA PRO A 95 -14.33 -54.56 8.84
C PRO A 95 -15.05 -53.27 9.18
N GLY A 96 -16.11 -53.37 9.98
CA GLY A 96 -16.92 -52.20 10.33
C GLY A 96 -16.12 -51.16 11.11
N TRP A 97 -16.46 -49.90 10.92
CA TRP A 97 -15.79 -48.72 11.51
C TRP A 97 -15.61 -48.80 13.05
N GLY A 98 -16.37 -49.62 13.76
CA GLY A 98 -16.18 -49.89 15.19
C GLY A 98 -14.88 -50.60 15.54
N GLY A 99 -14.34 -51.46 14.66
CA GLY A 99 -13.05 -52.13 14.88
C GLY A 99 -11.86 -51.23 14.72
N VAL A 100 -11.93 -50.31 13.76
CA VAL A 100 -10.85 -49.33 13.51
C VAL A 100 -10.75 -48.32 14.67
N GLY A 101 -11.89 -47.84 15.20
CA GLY A 101 -11.90 -46.94 16.34
C GLY A 101 -11.31 -47.56 17.61
N ALA A 102 -11.59 -48.86 17.88
CA ALA A 102 -11.07 -49.57 19.04
C ALA A 102 -9.53 -49.76 18.97
N LEU A 103 -8.98 -50.02 17.77
CA LEU A 103 -7.53 -50.15 17.58
C LEU A 103 -6.78 -48.82 17.70
N VAL A 104 -7.37 -47.71 17.26
CA VAL A 104 -6.78 -46.36 17.42
C VAL A 104 -6.74 -45.94 18.90
N VAL A 105 -7.82 -46.17 19.65
CA VAL A 105 -7.85 -45.87 21.10
C VAL A 105 -6.85 -46.72 21.87
N LEU A 106 -6.75 -48.03 21.55
CA LEU A 106 -5.77 -48.93 22.18
C LEU A 106 -4.34 -48.51 21.85
N GLY A 107 -4.04 -48.07 20.61
CA GLY A 107 -2.73 -47.54 20.19
C GLY A 107 -2.34 -46.27 20.93
N MET A 108 -3.29 -45.32 21.16
CA MET A 108 -3.06 -44.11 21.91
C MET A 108 -2.78 -44.38 23.39
N MET A 109 -3.50 -45.34 24.04
CA MET A 109 -3.22 -45.70 25.43
C MET A 109 -1.87 -46.38 25.60
N LEU A 110 -1.47 -47.27 24.68
CA LEU A 110 -0.18 -47.94 24.73
C LEU A 110 1.01 -46.98 24.50
N SER A 111 0.85 -46.01 23.59
CA SER A 111 1.90 -45.01 23.34
C SER A 111 2.07 -44.04 24.50
N SER A 112 1.00 -43.60 25.14
CA SER A 112 1.01 -42.70 26.30
C SER A 112 1.64 -43.39 27.54
N GLY A 113 1.35 -44.69 27.76
CA GLY A 113 1.95 -45.48 28.83
C GLY A 113 3.44 -45.72 28.68
N ALA A 114 3.90 -45.96 27.42
CA ALA A 114 5.31 -46.18 27.13
C ALA A 114 6.14 -44.90 27.31
N THR A 115 5.58 -43.72 26.97
CA THR A 115 6.29 -42.43 27.13
C THR A 115 6.44 -42.04 28.61
N LEU A 116 5.37 -42.17 29.39
CA LEU A 116 5.44 -41.90 30.85
C LEU A 116 6.34 -42.90 31.59
N GLY A 117 6.25 -44.19 31.27
CA GLY A 117 7.13 -45.21 31.86
C GLY A 117 8.58 -45.03 31.47
N GLY A 118 8.89 -44.62 30.26
CA GLY A 118 10.24 -44.34 29.77
C GLY A 118 10.90 -43.13 30.45
N VAL A 119 10.16 -42.07 30.72
CA VAL A 119 10.68 -40.88 31.43
C VAL A 119 11.01 -41.21 32.90
N VAL A 120 10.11 -41.91 33.59
CA VAL A 120 10.35 -42.29 35.00
C VAL A 120 11.52 -43.28 35.12
N LEU A 121 11.66 -44.22 34.19
CA LEU A 121 12.77 -45.18 34.20
C LEU A 121 14.11 -44.52 33.83
N TYR A 122 14.12 -43.54 32.96
CA TYR A 122 15.29 -42.74 32.58
C TYR A 122 15.80 -41.94 33.80
N ASP A 123 14.88 -41.30 34.53
CA ASP A 123 15.22 -40.50 35.71
C ASP A 123 15.76 -41.33 36.88
N GLN A 124 15.24 -42.55 37.07
CA GLN A 124 15.70 -43.45 38.16
C GLN A 124 16.98 -44.25 37.86
N LEU A 125 17.26 -44.55 36.57
CA LEU A 125 18.38 -45.45 36.23
C LEU A 125 19.58 -44.77 35.60
N LEU A 126 19.44 -43.58 35.06
CA LEU A 126 20.49 -42.91 34.27
C LEU A 126 20.91 -41.54 34.80
N SER A 127 20.25 -41.01 35.84
CA SER A 127 20.74 -39.79 36.50
C SER A 127 21.93 -40.13 37.40
N PRO A 128 23.14 -39.65 37.12
CA PRO A 128 24.27 -39.82 38.03
C PRO A 128 24.03 -39.00 39.29
N GLU A 129 24.26 -39.59 40.46
CA GLU A 129 24.27 -38.85 41.71
C GLU A 129 25.24 -37.66 41.62
N PRO A 130 24.86 -36.47 42.07
CA PRO A 130 25.77 -35.32 42.06
C PRO A 130 26.81 -35.53 43.14
N SER A 131 28.01 -35.98 42.78
CA SER A 131 29.20 -35.85 43.63
C SER A 131 29.44 -34.37 43.86
N ALA A 132 29.27 -33.92 45.11
CA ALA A 132 29.56 -32.57 45.52
C ALA A 132 31.06 -32.30 45.42
N SER A 133 31.52 -31.81 44.27
CA SER A 133 32.80 -31.13 44.13
C SER A 133 32.48 -29.63 44.04
N GLN A 134 32.78 -28.92 45.12
CA GLN A 134 32.67 -27.46 45.18
C GLN A 134 33.70 -26.85 44.22
N ALA A 135 33.25 -26.51 43.02
CA ALA A 135 33.92 -25.51 42.19
C ALA A 135 33.43 -24.11 42.60
N PRO A 136 34.29 -23.08 42.64
CA PRO A 136 33.84 -21.73 42.93
C PRO A 136 32.76 -21.28 41.94
N PRO A 137 31.74 -20.53 42.39
CA PRO A 137 30.67 -20.12 41.54
C PRO A 137 31.24 -19.29 40.39
N PRO A 138 30.83 -19.54 39.10
CA PRO A 138 31.13 -18.62 38.06
C PRO A 138 30.46 -17.30 38.44
N SER A 139 31.23 -16.21 38.37
CA SER A 139 30.69 -14.85 38.52
C SER A 139 29.47 -14.71 37.64
N SER A 140 28.30 -14.66 38.26
CA SER A 140 27.07 -14.31 37.61
C SER A 140 27.29 -12.89 37.10
N THR A 141 27.59 -12.74 35.80
CA THR A 141 27.24 -11.53 35.11
C THR A 141 25.72 -11.42 35.27
N GLU A 142 25.27 -10.59 36.20
CA GLU A 142 23.88 -10.22 36.32
C GLU A 142 23.50 -9.73 34.92
N ALA A 143 22.71 -10.53 34.23
CA ALA A 143 21.98 -10.03 33.09
C ALA A 143 21.20 -8.81 33.60
N SER A 144 21.56 -7.63 33.17
CA SER A 144 20.75 -6.44 33.41
C SER A 144 19.30 -6.83 33.18
N PRO A 145 18.38 -6.53 34.13
CA PRO A 145 16.97 -6.82 33.87
C PRO A 145 16.64 -6.25 32.52
N ALA A 146 16.12 -7.11 31.63
CA ALA A 146 15.58 -6.65 30.37
C ALA A 146 14.69 -5.44 30.71
N SER A 147 15.03 -4.30 30.15
CA SER A 147 14.21 -3.09 30.26
C SER A 147 12.77 -3.52 30.15
N SER A 148 11.92 -3.10 31.08
CA SER A 148 10.50 -3.40 31.06
C SER A 148 10.01 -3.23 29.61
N PRO A 149 9.20 -4.15 29.07
CA PRO A 149 8.69 -3.97 27.71
C PRO A 149 8.12 -2.57 27.66
N ALA A 150 8.58 -1.77 26.69
CA ALA A 150 8.02 -0.45 26.44
C ALA A 150 6.51 -0.64 26.44
N ALA A 151 5.79 0.18 27.20
CA ALA A 151 4.34 0.05 27.31
C ALA A 151 3.80 -0.03 25.88
N ALA A 152 3.05 -1.10 25.60
CA ALA A 152 2.48 -1.27 24.26
C ALA A 152 1.70 0.00 23.93
N ALA A 153 1.89 0.54 22.71
CA ALA A 153 1.20 1.76 22.28
C ALA A 153 -0.31 1.55 22.43
N ASP A 154 -0.98 2.53 23.00
CA ASP A 154 -2.45 2.55 23.06
C ASP A 154 -3.01 2.99 21.72
N TRP A 155 -3.06 2.07 20.78
CA TRP A 155 -3.53 2.35 19.42
C TRP A 155 -4.97 2.85 19.36
N ALA A 156 -5.82 2.52 20.33
CA ALA A 156 -7.19 3.04 20.37
C ALA A 156 -7.18 4.55 20.65
N SER A 157 -6.40 4.98 21.64
CA SER A 157 -6.24 6.40 21.96
C SER A 157 -5.57 7.18 20.83
N ILE A 158 -4.54 6.60 20.18
CA ILE A 158 -3.85 7.22 19.04
C ILE A 158 -4.81 7.35 17.84
N ALA A 159 -5.61 6.31 17.54
CA ALA A 159 -6.61 6.38 16.48
C ALA A 159 -7.64 7.48 16.74
N GLU A 160 -8.15 7.61 17.97
CA GLU A 160 -9.08 8.68 18.35
C GLU A 160 -8.44 10.08 18.18
N GLN A 161 -7.17 10.22 18.53
CA GLN A 161 -6.42 11.48 18.38
C GLN A 161 -6.20 11.87 16.91
N VAL A 162 -5.86 10.91 16.04
CA VAL A 162 -5.47 11.18 14.64
C VAL A 162 -6.66 11.20 13.69
N SER A 163 -7.74 10.48 14.00
CA SER A 163 -8.93 10.38 13.14
C SER A 163 -9.49 11.73 12.65
N PRO A 164 -9.51 12.80 13.46
CA PRO A 164 -10.00 14.10 13.00
C PRO A 164 -9.15 14.74 11.90
N SER A 165 -7.89 14.32 11.74
CA SER A 165 -6.98 14.82 10.70
C SER A 165 -7.06 14.01 9.40
N ALA A 166 -7.78 12.87 9.38
CA ALA A 166 -7.98 12.05 8.21
C ALA A 166 -9.38 12.27 7.61
N VAL A 167 -9.45 12.38 6.30
CA VAL A 167 -10.70 12.63 5.57
C VAL A 167 -10.92 11.58 4.49
N SER A 168 -12.18 11.28 4.19
CA SER A 168 -12.54 10.47 3.03
C SER A 168 -12.63 11.33 1.78
N ILE A 169 -12.03 10.87 0.70
CA ILE A 169 -12.12 11.52 -0.61
C ILE A 169 -12.94 10.62 -1.52
N THR A 170 -13.97 11.18 -2.12
CA THR A 170 -14.78 10.53 -3.14
C THR A 170 -14.68 11.34 -4.42
N VAL A 171 -14.34 10.68 -5.51
CA VAL A 171 -14.08 11.30 -6.81
C VAL A 171 -15.06 10.73 -7.82
N ALA A 172 -15.86 11.59 -8.44
CA ALA A 172 -16.71 11.21 -9.56
C ALA A 172 -15.86 11.14 -10.84
N THR A 173 -15.93 10.01 -11.54
CA THR A 173 -15.23 9.80 -12.81
C THR A 173 -16.25 9.46 -13.89
N GLY A 174 -15.88 9.60 -15.17
CA GLY A 174 -16.75 9.24 -16.30
C GLY A 174 -17.21 7.75 -16.30
N GLY A 175 -16.57 6.88 -15.52
CA GLY A 175 -16.85 5.44 -15.40
C GLY A 175 -17.43 4.99 -14.06
N GLY A 176 -17.57 5.88 -13.07
CA GLY A 176 -18.04 5.52 -11.72
C GLY A 176 -17.52 6.46 -10.63
N THR A 177 -17.21 5.92 -9.48
CA THR A 177 -16.61 6.67 -8.37
C THR A 177 -15.33 5.98 -7.90
N SER A 178 -14.26 6.76 -7.72
CA SER A 178 -13.05 6.38 -7.01
C SER A 178 -13.12 6.85 -5.56
N GLN A 179 -12.40 6.19 -4.67
CA GLN A 179 -12.36 6.54 -3.24
C GLN A 179 -10.95 6.39 -2.68
N GLY A 180 -10.59 7.31 -1.83
CA GLY A 180 -9.33 7.32 -1.09
C GLY A 180 -9.45 8.06 0.22
N THR A 181 -8.32 8.28 0.83
CA THR A 181 -8.17 9.01 2.08
C THR A 181 -7.29 10.24 1.84
N GLY A 182 -7.40 11.26 2.65
CA GLY A 182 -6.52 12.42 2.67
C GLY A 182 -6.13 12.80 4.09
N VAL A 183 -5.09 13.61 4.22
CA VAL A 183 -4.57 14.14 5.48
C VAL A 183 -4.67 15.65 5.47
N ILE A 184 -5.33 16.23 6.46
CA ILE A 184 -5.49 17.68 6.59
C ILE A 184 -4.14 18.28 6.96
N LEU A 185 -3.67 19.24 6.16
CA LEU A 185 -2.40 19.95 6.37
C LEU A 185 -2.57 21.22 7.19
N ASP A 186 -3.69 21.93 7.03
CA ASP A 186 -3.94 23.22 7.67
C ASP A 186 -5.43 23.46 7.99
N GLU A 187 -5.69 24.51 8.77
CA GLU A 187 -7.06 24.95 9.12
C GLU A 187 -7.80 25.61 7.93
N GLN A 188 -7.09 25.90 6.84
CA GLN A 188 -7.63 26.47 5.61
C GLN A 188 -8.22 25.42 4.69
N GLY A 189 -8.17 24.14 5.11
CA GLY A 189 -8.75 23.02 4.38
C GLY A 189 -7.88 22.50 3.26
N THR A 190 -6.58 22.70 3.36
CA THR A 190 -5.60 22.06 2.48
C THR A 190 -5.40 20.61 2.90
N ILE A 191 -5.44 19.69 1.96
CA ILE A 191 -5.43 18.24 2.20
C ILE A 191 -4.41 17.60 1.25
N LEU A 192 -3.55 16.76 1.80
CA LEU A 192 -2.61 15.91 1.06
C LEU A 192 -3.22 14.54 0.83
N THR A 193 -3.06 14.02 -0.37
CA THR A 193 -3.51 12.67 -0.76
C THR A 193 -2.60 12.10 -1.85
N ASN A 194 -2.94 10.93 -2.41
CA ASN A 194 -2.25 10.41 -3.58
C ASN A 194 -2.81 11.00 -4.89
N ASP A 195 -1.94 11.10 -5.89
CA ASP A 195 -2.31 11.54 -7.23
C ASP A 195 -3.34 10.60 -7.86
N HIS A 196 -3.11 9.29 -7.84
CA HIS A 196 -4.03 8.29 -8.40
C HIS A 196 -5.44 8.29 -7.77
N VAL A 197 -5.62 8.93 -6.60
CA VAL A 197 -6.93 9.09 -5.97
C VAL A 197 -7.75 10.16 -6.70
N VAL A 198 -7.11 11.21 -7.24
CA VAL A 198 -7.78 12.42 -7.75
C VAL A 198 -7.59 12.68 -9.25
N SER A 199 -6.63 12.03 -9.93
CA SER A 199 -6.20 12.32 -11.29
C SER A 199 -7.31 12.22 -12.33
N ASP A 200 -8.26 11.29 -12.21
CA ASP A 200 -9.36 11.09 -13.16
C ASP A 200 -10.66 11.83 -12.77
N GLY A 201 -10.58 12.74 -11.79
CA GLY A 201 -11.73 13.34 -11.15
C GLY A 201 -12.38 14.48 -11.92
N GLU A 202 -13.71 14.38 -12.15
CA GLU A 202 -14.55 15.50 -12.61
C GLU A 202 -15.06 16.33 -11.44
N GLU A 203 -15.45 15.68 -10.33
CA GLU A 203 -15.95 16.31 -9.10
C GLU A 203 -15.36 15.60 -7.89
N LEU A 204 -14.84 16.38 -6.92
CA LEU A 204 -14.29 15.89 -5.67
C LEU A 204 -15.20 16.25 -4.49
N ALA A 205 -15.50 15.26 -3.66
CA ALA A 205 -16.19 15.43 -2.38
C ALA A 205 -15.32 14.88 -1.26
N VAL A 206 -15.09 15.70 -0.24
CA VAL A 206 -14.31 15.35 0.95
C VAL A 206 -15.27 15.24 2.13
N THR A 207 -15.23 14.09 2.81
CA THR A 207 -16.04 13.86 4.02
C THR A 207 -15.12 13.85 5.24
N THR A 208 -15.38 14.75 6.18
CA THR A 208 -14.65 14.89 7.44
C THR A 208 -15.12 13.87 8.48
N SER A 209 -14.39 13.71 9.56
CA SER A 209 -14.65 12.72 10.61
C SER A 209 -16.01 12.89 11.32
N ASP A 210 -16.63 14.06 11.24
CA ASP A 210 -17.99 14.33 11.73
C ASP A 210 -19.10 13.90 10.75
N GLY A 211 -18.72 13.36 9.58
CA GLY A 211 -19.62 12.86 8.54
C GLY A 211 -20.17 13.93 7.61
N LEU A 212 -19.66 15.17 7.68
CA LEU A 212 -20.05 16.24 6.77
C LEU A 212 -19.20 16.20 5.49
N SER A 213 -19.85 16.43 4.35
CA SER A 213 -19.20 16.42 3.04
C SER A 213 -19.08 17.83 2.47
N TYR A 214 -17.94 18.13 1.90
CA TYR A 214 -17.56 19.40 1.29
C TYR A 214 -17.05 19.20 -0.11
N SER A 215 -17.33 20.13 -1.02
CA SER A 215 -16.67 20.15 -2.33
C SER A 215 -15.22 20.58 -2.17
N ALA A 216 -14.36 20.03 -3.03
CA ALA A 216 -12.94 20.36 -3.05
C ALA A 216 -12.45 20.50 -4.49
N SER A 217 -11.35 21.24 -4.64
CA SER A 217 -10.67 21.46 -5.91
C SER A 217 -9.22 21.00 -5.81
N VAL A 218 -8.67 20.47 -6.91
CA VAL A 218 -7.25 20.12 -7.01
C VAL A 218 -6.43 21.41 -7.03
N VAL A 219 -5.41 21.49 -6.17
CA VAL A 219 -4.43 22.59 -6.14
C VAL A 219 -3.26 22.26 -7.05
N GLY A 220 -2.75 21.03 -6.96
CA GLY A 220 -1.65 20.54 -7.77
C GLY A 220 -1.48 19.03 -7.60
N THR A 221 -0.84 18.41 -8.59
CA THR A 221 -0.56 16.96 -8.60
C THR A 221 0.88 16.70 -9.02
N ASP A 222 1.43 15.60 -8.51
CA ASP A 222 2.73 15.07 -8.88
C ASP A 222 2.62 13.56 -9.13
N PRO A 223 2.37 13.14 -10.37
CA PRO A 223 2.31 11.72 -10.72
C PRO A 223 3.60 10.96 -10.44
N THR A 224 4.74 11.65 -10.46
CA THR A 224 6.05 11.00 -10.30
C THR A 224 6.33 10.50 -8.88
N THR A 225 5.74 11.14 -7.87
CA THR A 225 5.77 10.67 -6.47
C THR A 225 4.44 10.13 -5.99
N ASP A 226 3.39 10.15 -6.84
CA ASP A 226 2.02 9.78 -6.48
C ASP A 226 1.45 10.64 -5.34
N LEU A 227 1.64 11.96 -5.41
CA LEU A 227 1.11 12.92 -4.43
C LEU A 227 0.22 13.97 -5.09
N ALA A 228 -0.78 14.42 -4.36
CA ALA A 228 -1.66 15.51 -4.76
C ALA A 228 -2.06 16.37 -3.57
N VAL A 229 -2.25 17.66 -3.81
CA VAL A 229 -2.84 18.59 -2.87
C VAL A 229 -4.20 19.03 -3.41
N ILE A 230 -5.22 18.91 -2.57
CA ILE A 230 -6.57 19.41 -2.81
C ILE A 230 -6.94 20.44 -1.74
N ARG A 231 -7.92 21.27 -2.01
CA ARG A 231 -8.40 22.27 -1.06
C ARG A 231 -9.91 22.27 -1.01
N LEU A 232 -10.48 22.35 0.20
CA LEU A 232 -11.91 22.52 0.40
C LEU A 232 -12.36 23.89 -0.15
N ASP A 233 -13.42 23.92 -0.95
CA ASP A 233 -13.96 25.18 -1.48
C ASP A 233 -14.56 26.07 -0.38
N SER A 234 -15.03 25.46 0.69
CA SER A 234 -15.61 26.13 1.86
C SER A 234 -15.23 25.37 3.13
N PRO A 235 -14.01 25.59 3.67
CA PRO A 235 -13.54 24.86 4.84
C PRO A 235 -14.37 25.23 6.08
N PRO A 236 -14.79 24.23 6.87
CA PRO A 236 -15.46 24.49 8.16
C PRO A 236 -14.46 25.00 9.20
N GLU A 237 -14.98 25.65 10.25
CA GLU A 237 -14.18 25.99 11.43
C GLU A 237 -13.83 24.71 12.23
N GLY A 238 -12.64 24.67 12.81
CA GLY A 238 -12.22 23.61 13.74
C GLY A 238 -11.65 22.36 13.05
N LEU A 239 -11.21 22.47 11.80
CA LEU A 239 -10.38 21.43 11.18
C LEU A 239 -9.15 21.18 12.07
N GLN A 240 -8.74 19.91 12.14
CA GLN A 240 -7.57 19.49 12.92
C GLN A 240 -6.46 19.02 11.99
N PRO A 241 -5.42 19.83 11.75
CA PRO A 241 -4.28 19.43 10.96
C PRO A 241 -3.52 18.27 11.61
N ALA A 242 -2.96 17.39 10.78
CA ALA A 242 -2.07 16.32 11.24
C ALA A 242 -0.71 16.89 11.67
N THR A 243 -0.08 16.21 12.63
CA THR A 243 1.32 16.48 12.98
C THR A 243 2.21 15.49 12.23
N PHE A 244 3.20 16.00 11.50
CA PHE A 244 4.15 15.18 10.77
C PHE A 244 5.44 14.99 11.57
N ALA A 245 5.98 13.77 11.56
CA ALA A 245 7.30 13.46 12.07
C ALA A 245 8.35 13.65 10.96
N ASP A 246 9.60 13.77 11.35
CA ASP A 246 10.74 13.64 10.42
C ASP A 246 10.95 12.15 10.10
N SER A 247 10.66 11.76 8.85
CA SER A 247 10.76 10.36 8.41
C SER A 247 12.20 9.83 8.39
N SER A 248 13.22 10.69 8.43
CA SER A 248 14.62 10.28 8.52
C SER A 248 14.96 9.61 9.86
N THR A 249 14.12 9.82 10.88
CA THR A 249 14.28 9.25 12.22
C THR A 249 13.56 7.92 12.41
N VAL A 250 12.85 7.44 11.39
CA VAL A 250 12.08 6.20 11.44
C VAL A 250 13.03 5.01 11.41
N GLU A 251 12.77 3.99 12.24
CA GLU A 251 13.60 2.81 12.36
C GLU A 251 12.84 1.53 11.95
N VAL A 252 13.55 0.56 11.37
CA VAL A 252 12.99 -0.78 11.10
C VAL A 252 12.62 -1.45 12.42
N GLY A 253 11.40 -1.99 12.50
CA GLY A 253 10.84 -2.56 13.72
C GLY A 253 10.01 -1.57 14.54
N GLN A 254 10.01 -0.26 14.19
CA GLN A 254 9.17 0.74 14.84
C GLN A 254 7.68 0.40 14.65
N PRO A 255 6.86 0.38 15.71
CA PRO A 255 5.44 0.16 15.62
C PRO A 255 4.75 1.32 14.90
N VAL A 256 3.84 0.99 13.95
CA VAL A 256 3.08 1.97 13.17
C VAL A 256 1.63 1.56 13.02
N MET A 257 0.78 2.55 12.72
CA MET A 257 -0.63 2.37 12.42
C MET A 257 -0.98 3.09 11.13
N ALA A 258 -1.59 2.37 10.19
CA ALA A 258 -2.15 2.96 8.99
C ALA A 258 -3.63 3.28 9.22
N LEU A 259 -4.04 4.49 8.87
CA LEU A 259 -5.43 4.92 8.85
C LEU A 259 -5.92 5.04 7.42
N GLY A 260 -7.20 4.70 7.23
CA GLY A 260 -7.94 4.95 6.01
C GLY A 260 -9.41 5.21 6.35
N THR A 261 -10.11 5.87 5.45
CA THR A 261 -11.52 6.20 5.58
C THR A 261 -12.34 5.59 4.43
N PRO A 262 -12.23 4.26 4.20
CA PRO A 262 -12.93 3.62 3.11
C PRO A 262 -14.44 3.80 3.29
N LEU A 263 -15.14 4.18 2.22
CA LEU A 263 -16.59 4.34 2.18
C LEU A 263 -17.16 5.54 2.98
N GLY A 264 -16.32 6.43 3.54
CA GLY A 264 -16.77 7.65 4.21
C GLY A 264 -17.58 7.45 5.50
N LEU A 265 -17.57 6.26 6.10
CA LEU A 265 -18.44 5.92 7.23
C LEU A 265 -17.71 5.60 8.53
N GLU A 266 -16.53 5.03 8.52
CA GLU A 266 -15.74 4.72 9.73
C GLU A 266 -14.25 4.61 9.36
N ASN A 267 -13.40 5.17 10.22
CA ASN A 267 -11.96 5.01 10.09
C ASN A 267 -11.59 3.53 10.18
N THR A 268 -10.90 3.05 9.17
CA THR A 268 -10.27 1.73 9.21
C THR A 268 -8.84 1.90 9.68
N VAL A 269 -8.48 1.21 10.75
CA VAL A 269 -7.13 1.21 11.25
C VAL A 269 -6.52 -0.18 11.15
N THR A 270 -5.26 -0.23 10.74
CA THR A 270 -4.46 -1.45 10.76
C THR A 270 -3.13 -1.14 11.41
N THR A 271 -2.63 -2.06 12.24
CA THR A 271 -1.35 -1.88 12.94
C THR A 271 -0.32 -2.86 12.43
N GLY A 272 0.94 -2.45 12.49
CA GLY A 272 2.09 -3.24 12.09
C GLY A 272 3.38 -2.61 12.57
N ILE A 273 4.45 -2.91 11.88
CA ILE A 273 5.77 -2.32 12.09
C ILE A 273 6.33 -1.78 10.77
N VAL A 274 7.31 -0.92 10.85
CA VAL A 274 8.20 -0.62 9.74
C VAL A 274 9.00 -1.88 9.42
N SER A 275 8.78 -2.47 8.25
CA SER A 275 9.45 -3.71 7.83
C SER A 275 10.77 -3.44 7.12
N ALA A 276 10.86 -2.33 6.40
CA ALA A 276 12.05 -1.85 5.72
C ALA A 276 11.92 -0.36 5.40
N LEU A 277 13.05 0.28 5.17
CA LEU A 277 13.16 1.65 4.67
C LEU A 277 13.75 1.63 3.26
N ASP A 278 13.63 2.74 2.56
CA ASP A 278 14.27 2.99 1.26
C ASP A 278 13.96 1.91 0.21
N ARG A 279 12.71 1.40 0.24
CA ARG A 279 12.27 0.42 -0.75
C ARG A 279 11.91 1.10 -2.07
N PRO A 280 12.61 0.77 -3.16
CA PRO A 280 12.22 1.28 -4.46
C PRO A 280 10.86 0.70 -4.85
N VAL A 281 9.86 1.55 -4.95
CA VAL A 281 8.53 1.22 -5.46
C VAL A 281 8.40 1.87 -6.82
N THR A 282 8.04 1.06 -7.80
CA THR A 282 7.76 1.52 -9.15
C THR A 282 6.32 1.14 -9.49
N ALA A 283 5.53 2.10 -9.89
CA ALA A 283 4.21 1.87 -10.44
C ALA A 283 4.19 2.44 -11.87
N SER A 284 3.74 1.61 -12.81
CA SER A 284 3.53 2.07 -14.18
C SER A 284 2.20 2.80 -14.22
N GLY A 285 2.21 4.03 -14.69
CA GLY A 285 0.99 4.74 -15.05
C GLY A 285 0.36 4.22 -16.35
N GLU A 286 -0.60 4.95 -16.87
CA GLU A 286 -1.36 4.56 -18.07
C GLU A 286 -0.71 5.04 -19.38
N GLU A 287 0.27 5.95 -19.32
CA GLU A 287 0.95 6.49 -20.49
C GLU A 287 1.94 5.46 -21.08
N GLU A 288 1.80 5.23 -22.40
CA GLU A 288 2.63 4.25 -23.14
C GLU A 288 4.13 4.64 -23.18
N ASP A 289 4.46 5.91 -22.99
CA ASP A 289 5.85 6.41 -22.96
C ASP A 289 6.50 6.31 -21.57
N GLY A 290 5.75 5.91 -20.54
CA GLY A 290 6.21 5.76 -19.17
C GLY A 290 6.54 7.08 -18.47
N SER A 291 6.06 8.22 -18.99
CA SER A 291 6.29 9.56 -18.42
C SER A 291 5.63 9.71 -17.04
N ASP A 292 4.58 8.95 -16.79
CA ASP A 292 3.80 8.87 -15.54
C ASP A 292 4.24 7.73 -14.60
N THR A 293 5.40 7.11 -14.87
CA THR A 293 5.95 6.08 -13.99
C THR A 293 6.39 6.69 -12.65
N THR A 294 5.74 6.26 -11.59
CA THR A 294 6.09 6.62 -10.21
C THR A 294 7.35 5.88 -9.78
N TYR A 295 8.29 6.60 -9.17
CA TYR A 295 9.47 6.04 -8.50
C TYR A 295 9.57 6.66 -7.11
N THR A 296 9.45 5.86 -6.07
CA THR A 296 9.48 6.33 -4.69
C THR A 296 10.42 5.46 -3.86
N SER A 297 11.25 6.09 -3.02
CA SER A 297 11.96 5.41 -1.94
C SER A 297 11.00 5.31 -0.75
N ALA A 298 10.31 4.18 -0.62
CA ALA A 298 9.16 4.05 0.28
C ALA A 298 9.50 3.39 1.63
N ILE A 299 8.74 3.75 2.65
CA ILE A 299 8.65 3.01 3.91
C ILE A 299 7.81 1.76 3.65
N GLN A 300 8.36 0.57 3.90
CA GLN A 300 7.61 -0.69 3.85
C GLN A 300 7.06 -1.03 5.24
N THR A 301 5.79 -1.44 5.31
CA THR A 301 5.13 -1.90 6.54
C THR A 301 4.36 -3.20 6.32
N ASP A 302 4.15 -3.98 7.37
CA ASP A 302 3.24 -5.12 7.38
C ASP A 302 1.82 -4.74 7.87
N ALA A 303 1.60 -3.49 8.29
CA ALA A 303 0.26 -2.94 8.44
C ALA A 303 -0.53 -3.11 7.11
N ALA A 304 -1.76 -3.60 7.20
CA ALA A 304 -2.51 -3.93 5.99
C ALA A 304 -2.96 -2.65 5.25
N ILE A 305 -2.30 -2.34 4.14
CA ILE A 305 -2.72 -1.29 3.21
C ILE A 305 -3.61 -1.93 2.15
N ASN A 306 -4.80 -1.37 1.96
CA ASN A 306 -5.81 -1.82 1.00
C ASN A 306 -6.36 -0.62 0.22
N PRO A 307 -7.00 -0.83 -0.94
CA PRO A 307 -7.74 0.23 -1.62
C PRO A 307 -8.70 0.95 -0.66
N GLY A 308 -8.63 2.28 -0.62
CA GLY A 308 -9.31 3.14 0.35
C GLY A 308 -8.41 3.70 1.44
N ASN A 309 -7.27 3.05 1.77
CA ASN A 309 -6.27 3.62 2.67
C ASN A 309 -5.27 4.54 1.93
N SER A 310 -5.21 4.48 0.60
CA SER A 310 -4.37 5.34 -0.24
C SER A 310 -4.61 6.81 0.07
N GLY A 311 -3.55 7.58 0.25
CA GLY A 311 -3.56 8.99 0.63
C GLY A 311 -3.75 9.23 2.13
N GLY A 312 -4.04 8.19 2.92
CA GLY A 312 -4.17 8.29 4.37
C GLY A 312 -2.83 8.21 5.10
N PRO A 313 -2.78 8.58 6.38
CA PRO A 313 -1.55 8.63 7.14
C PRO A 313 -1.10 7.24 7.62
N LEU A 314 0.21 7.00 7.58
CA LEU A 314 0.91 6.02 8.41
C LEU A 314 1.46 6.78 9.63
N VAL A 315 1.05 6.41 10.84
CA VAL A 315 1.43 7.14 12.06
C VAL A 315 2.25 6.27 13.01
N ASP A 316 3.08 6.92 13.79
CA ASP A 316 3.86 6.31 14.86
C ASP A 316 3.08 6.21 16.19
N ALA A 317 3.74 5.73 17.24
CA ALA A 317 3.16 5.60 18.58
C ALA A 317 2.92 6.96 19.30
N ALA A 318 3.39 8.07 18.76
CA ALA A 318 3.11 9.42 19.23
C ALA A 318 1.92 10.06 18.48
N GLY A 319 1.35 9.37 17.48
CA GLY A 319 0.29 9.89 16.62
C GLY A 319 0.80 10.87 15.57
N GLN A 320 2.10 10.84 15.25
CA GLN A 320 2.72 11.67 14.22
C GLN A 320 2.77 10.92 12.90
N VAL A 321 2.49 11.61 11.80
CA VAL A 321 2.52 11.03 10.45
C VAL A 321 3.97 10.81 10.02
N VAL A 322 4.36 9.55 9.81
CA VAL A 322 5.68 9.15 9.30
C VAL A 322 5.69 8.92 7.79
N GLY A 323 4.51 8.80 7.18
CA GLY A 323 4.36 8.64 5.74
C GLY A 323 2.90 8.67 5.28
N ILE A 324 2.72 8.73 3.95
CA ILE A 324 1.42 8.68 3.28
C ILE A 324 1.25 7.32 2.62
N ASN A 325 0.22 6.57 3.02
CA ASN A 325 -0.05 5.23 2.51
C ASN A 325 -0.30 5.26 1.00
N THR A 326 0.32 4.34 0.25
CA THR A 326 0.01 4.14 -1.16
C THR A 326 -0.25 2.66 -1.47
N ALA A 327 -1.35 2.36 -2.16
CA ALA A 327 -1.76 1.00 -2.53
C ALA A 327 -1.34 0.61 -3.96
N ILE A 328 -0.49 1.42 -4.61
CA ILE A 328 -0.04 1.21 -6.01
C ILE A 328 0.83 -0.04 -6.14
N ALA A 329 1.57 -0.43 -5.10
CA ALA A 329 2.42 -1.63 -5.13
C ALA A 329 1.59 -2.92 -5.04
N GLY A 330 0.90 -3.24 -6.12
CA GLY A 330 0.22 -4.53 -6.32
C GLY A 330 1.15 -5.54 -6.99
N ILE A 331 0.96 -6.84 -6.73
CA ILE A 331 1.68 -7.89 -7.47
C ILE A 331 1.15 -7.90 -8.91
N PRO A 332 2.00 -7.72 -9.94
CA PRO A 332 1.58 -7.84 -11.33
C PRO A 332 1.04 -9.25 -11.60
N GLY A 333 -0.16 -9.37 -12.14
CA GLY A 333 -0.68 -10.64 -12.67
C GLY A 333 -1.91 -11.23 -11.98
N GLY A 334 -2.50 -10.60 -10.98
CA GLY A 334 -3.76 -11.02 -10.38
C GLY A 334 -4.96 -10.32 -11.02
N SER A 335 -5.80 -11.05 -11.75
CA SER A 335 -7.11 -10.56 -12.22
C SER A 335 -8.11 -10.48 -11.04
N GLY A 336 -7.91 -9.54 -10.12
CA GLY A 336 -8.79 -9.33 -8.99
C GLY A 336 -8.24 -8.28 -8.03
N ARG A 337 -9.12 -7.56 -7.31
CA ARG A 337 -8.73 -6.69 -6.20
C ARG A 337 -7.89 -7.50 -5.21
N ALA A 338 -6.58 -7.39 -5.30
CA ALA A 338 -5.68 -8.01 -4.34
C ALA A 338 -5.79 -7.24 -3.03
N GLY A 339 -6.25 -7.88 -1.97
CA GLY A 339 -6.08 -7.35 -0.61
C GLY A 339 -4.61 -7.42 -0.18
N SER A 340 -4.27 -6.74 0.92
CA SER A 340 -2.92 -6.75 1.48
C SER A 340 -2.42 -8.19 1.70
N ILE A 341 -1.18 -8.42 1.27
CA ILE A 341 -0.45 -9.68 1.46
C ILE A 341 0.63 -9.58 2.55
N GLY A 342 0.55 -8.54 3.40
CA GLY A 342 1.57 -8.23 4.40
C GLY A 342 2.71 -7.36 3.85
N LEU A 343 2.51 -6.75 2.69
CA LEU A 343 3.39 -5.75 2.09
C LEU A 343 2.55 -4.49 1.86
N GLY A 344 2.81 -3.47 2.64
CA GLY A 344 2.26 -2.13 2.50
C GLY A 344 3.41 -1.14 2.27
N PHE A 345 3.11 -0.02 1.62
CA PHE A 345 4.08 1.02 1.34
C PHE A 345 3.52 2.38 1.70
N ALA A 346 4.41 3.26 2.14
CA ALA A 346 4.07 4.66 2.41
C ALA A 346 5.18 5.57 1.89
N ILE A 347 4.79 6.69 1.30
CA ILE A 347 5.69 7.76 0.88
C ILE A 347 6.19 8.45 2.14
N PRO A 348 7.51 8.60 2.36
CA PRO A 348 8.05 9.22 3.58
C PRO A 348 7.48 10.62 3.82
N SER A 349 7.21 10.96 5.08
CA SER A 349 6.61 12.26 5.45
C SER A 349 7.44 13.46 5.03
N SER A 350 8.77 13.37 5.09
CA SER A 350 9.67 14.46 4.64
C SER A 350 9.50 14.75 3.15
N THR A 351 9.48 13.70 2.32
CA THR A 351 9.19 13.83 0.87
C THR A 351 7.78 14.37 0.65
N ALA A 352 6.79 13.85 1.39
CA ALA A 352 5.39 14.22 1.23
C ALA A 352 5.14 15.71 1.53
N ILE A 353 5.76 16.26 2.58
CA ILE A 353 5.65 17.67 2.93
C ILE A 353 6.40 18.55 1.92
N MET A 354 7.63 18.18 1.52
CA MET A 354 8.41 18.93 0.54
C MET A 354 7.65 19.09 -0.79
N ILE A 355 7.02 18.02 -1.28
CA ILE A 355 6.20 18.05 -2.50
C ILE A 355 4.90 18.84 -2.26
N ALA A 356 4.23 18.64 -1.13
CA ALA A 356 3.00 19.36 -0.80
C ALA A 356 3.19 20.88 -0.75
N GLU A 357 4.31 21.37 -0.25
CA GLU A 357 4.65 22.79 -0.22
C GLU A 357 4.78 23.34 -1.64
N GLN A 358 5.51 22.66 -2.53
CA GLN A 358 5.64 23.06 -3.94
C GLN A 358 4.29 23.06 -4.66
N LEU A 359 3.48 22.01 -4.47
CA LEU A 359 2.14 21.93 -5.07
C LEU A 359 1.20 23.04 -4.58
N GLN A 360 1.35 23.51 -3.33
CA GLN A 360 0.57 24.63 -2.80
C GLN A 360 1.01 25.98 -3.36
N GLU A 361 2.30 26.16 -3.61
CA GLU A 361 2.86 27.42 -4.10
C GLU A 361 2.71 27.57 -5.61
N ASP A 362 3.07 26.55 -6.37
CA ASP A 362 3.23 26.62 -7.83
C ASP A 362 2.22 25.74 -8.60
N GLY A 363 1.50 24.85 -7.91
CA GLY A 363 0.59 23.88 -8.52
C GLY A 363 1.30 22.70 -9.21
N THR A 364 2.63 22.72 -9.22
CA THR A 364 3.50 21.69 -9.83
C THR A 364 4.67 21.40 -8.91
N ALA A 365 5.23 20.19 -8.98
CA ALA A 365 6.43 19.83 -8.24
C ALA A 365 7.63 19.68 -9.18
N GLU A 366 8.77 20.20 -8.74
CA GLU A 366 10.07 19.97 -9.34
C GLU A 366 10.84 18.95 -8.48
N HIS A 367 11.65 18.12 -9.14
CA HIS A 367 12.44 17.08 -8.47
C HIS A 367 13.92 17.32 -8.62
N ALA A 368 14.68 16.88 -7.62
CA ALA A 368 16.12 16.85 -7.72
C ALA A 368 16.56 16.00 -8.92
N PHE A 369 17.59 16.48 -9.60
CA PHE A 369 18.10 15.94 -10.84
C PHE A 369 19.60 15.72 -10.75
N LEU A 370 20.06 14.53 -11.16
CA LEU A 370 21.48 14.15 -11.19
C LEU A 370 22.07 14.31 -12.59
N GLY A 371 21.33 14.04 -13.64
CA GLY A 371 21.79 14.11 -15.03
C GLY A 371 22.54 12.88 -15.49
N VAL A 372 22.05 11.70 -15.16
CA VAL A 372 22.56 10.40 -15.62
C VAL A 372 21.47 9.56 -16.23
N THR A 373 21.85 8.73 -17.20
CA THR A 373 21.04 7.57 -17.63
C THR A 373 21.65 6.35 -16.98
N THR A 374 20.82 5.56 -16.28
CA THR A 374 21.29 4.39 -15.53
C THR A 374 20.54 3.13 -15.93
N SER A 375 21.19 1.98 -15.67
CA SER A 375 20.61 0.63 -15.74
C SER A 375 20.97 -0.14 -14.49
N ASP A 376 20.28 -1.26 -14.23
CA ASP A 376 20.72 -2.18 -13.17
C ASP A 376 22.06 -2.79 -13.54
N GLY A 377 23.04 -2.75 -12.62
CA GLY A 377 24.37 -3.25 -12.84
C GLY A 377 24.98 -3.96 -11.64
N SER A 378 26.18 -4.48 -11.84
CA SER A 378 27.01 -5.03 -10.76
C SER A 378 28.50 -4.85 -11.06
N ALA A 379 29.29 -4.60 -10.04
CA ALA A 379 30.75 -4.47 -10.11
C ALA A 379 31.40 -5.28 -8.98
N ASP A 380 32.66 -5.66 -9.20
CA ASP A 380 33.47 -6.44 -8.25
C ASP A 380 34.70 -5.62 -7.85
N ASP A 381 35.00 -5.51 -6.55
CA ASP A 381 36.19 -4.83 -6.03
C ASP A 381 37.34 -5.79 -5.69
N GLY A 382 37.15 -7.09 -5.96
CA GLY A 382 38.10 -8.16 -5.64
C GLY A 382 37.85 -8.80 -4.26
N GLU A 383 36.99 -8.20 -3.41
CA GLU A 383 36.56 -8.76 -2.13
C GLU A 383 35.07 -9.10 -2.14
N ALA A 384 34.24 -8.27 -2.79
CA ALA A 384 32.80 -8.42 -2.86
C ALA A 384 32.25 -8.03 -4.23
N THR A 385 31.03 -8.52 -4.52
CA THR A 385 30.26 -8.11 -5.70
C THR A 385 29.14 -7.17 -5.24
N TYR A 386 29.16 -5.94 -5.72
CA TYR A 386 28.17 -4.90 -5.47
C TYR A 386 27.08 -4.93 -6.53
N ARG A 387 25.88 -4.56 -6.15
CA ARG A 387 24.76 -4.27 -7.06
C ARG A 387 24.42 -2.80 -6.93
N GLY A 388 24.04 -2.17 -8.04
CA GLY A 388 23.74 -0.73 -8.01
C GLY A 388 23.17 -0.23 -9.32
N ALA A 389 23.12 1.10 -9.45
CA ALA A 389 22.78 1.79 -10.68
C ALA A 389 24.05 2.04 -11.51
N GLU A 390 24.21 1.31 -12.61
CA GLU A 390 25.28 1.50 -13.56
C GLU A 390 25.02 2.73 -14.41
N VAL A 391 25.96 3.67 -14.46
CA VAL A 391 25.91 4.87 -15.28
C VAL A 391 26.16 4.51 -16.73
N VAL A 392 25.13 4.59 -17.56
CA VAL A 392 25.19 4.33 -19.01
C VAL A 392 25.61 5.58 -19.78
N ALA A 393 25.16 6.75 -19.30
CA ALA A 393 25.53 8.04 -19.88
C ALA A 393 25.44 9.14 -18.83
N VAL A 394 26.27 10.19 -18.97
CA VAL A 394 26.25 11.41 -18.17
C VAL A 394 25.86 12.57 -19.07
N GLU A 395 24.86 13.35 -18.68
CA GLU A 395 24.43 14.52 -19.41
C GLU A 395 25.49 15.64 -19.28
N PRO A 396 25.87 16.31 -20.37
CA PRO A 396 26.77 17.47 -20.30
C PRO A 396 26.19 18.60 -19.45
N ASP A 397 27.03 19.32 -18.73
CA ASP A 397 26.66 20.47 -17.88
C ASP A 397 25.64 20.11 -16.79
N SER A 398 25.56 18.83 -16.40
CA SER A 398 24.70 18.31 -15.33
C SER A 398 25.44 18.24 -13.99
N PRO A 399 24.72 18.15 -12.85
CA PRO A 399 25.31 17.87 -11.54
C PRO A 399 26.27 16.66 -11.53
N ALA A 400 25.90 15.59 -12.22
CA ALA A 400 26.75 14.40 -12.36
C ALA A 400 28.07 14.71 -13.08
N SER A 401 27.99 15.47 -14.19
CA SER A 401 29.17 15.91 -14.95
C SER A 401 30.08 16.80 -14.11
N GLU A 402 29.53 17.75 -13.35
CA GLU A 402 30.26 18.65 -12.47
C GLU A 402 30.95 17.91 -11.32
N ALA A 403 30.31 16.91 -10.77
CA ALA A 403 30.86 16.03 -9.72
C ALA A 403 31.90 15.04 -10.23
N GLY A 404 32.02 14.86 -11.55
CA GLY A 404 32.98 13.94 -12.17
C GLY A 404 32.52 12.47 -12.23
N LEU A 405 31.20 12.23 -12.25
CA LEU A 405 30.66 10.93 -12.61
C LEU A 405 31.02 10.56 -14.05
N GLN A 406 31.22 9.29 -14.31
CA GLN A 406 31.64 8.75 -15.60
C GLN A 406 30.77 7.59 -16.04
N GLU A 407 30.72 7.35 -17.35
CA GLU A 407 30.12 6.12 -17.90
C GLU A 407 30.87 4.90 -17.36
N GLY A 408 30.13 3.89 -16.89
CA GLY A 408 30.65 2.68 -16.26
C GLY A 408 30.79 2.72 -14.75
N ASP A 409 30.57 3.88 -14.09
CA ASP A 409 30.45 3.93 -12.64
C ASP A 409 29.24 3.14 -12.16
N LEU A 410 29.38 2.38 -11.08
CA LEU A 410 28.25 1.71 -10.41
C LEU A 410 27.93 2.45 -9.14
N ILE A 411 26.84 3.23 -9.11
CA ILE A 411 26.36 3.92 -7.90
C ILE A 411 25.70 2.89 -6.98
N ILE A 412 26.23 2.75 -5.76
CA ILE A 412 25.80 1.79 -4.75
C ILE A 412 25.17 2.42 -3.52
N GLY A 413 25.28 3.74 -3.35
CA GLY A 413 24.71 4.49 -2.22
C GLY A 413 24.58 5.98 -2.48
N VAL A 414 23.66 6.60 -1.75
CA VAL A 414 23.50 8.06 -1.60
C VAL A 414 23.45 8.32 -0.10
N ASP A 415 24.45 8.99 0.47
CA ASP A 415 24.65 9.08 1.91
C ASP A 415 24.60 7.68 2.57
N ASP A 416 23.73 7.48 3.56
CA ASP A 416 23.55 6.18 4.24
C ASP A 416 22.50 5.28 3.54
N ILE A 417 21.91 5.72 2.42
CA ILE A 417 20.86 5.01 1.70
C ILE A 417 21.46 4.08 0.64
N PRO A 418 21.28 2.76 0.74
CA PRO A 418 21.83 1.84 -0.25
C PRO A 418 21.06 1.89 -1.57
N VAL A 419 21.77 1.92 -2.70
CA VAL A 419 21.24 1.91 -4.06
C VAL A 419 21.41 0.52 -4.66
N GLY A 420 20.33 -0.25 -4.77
CA GLY A 420 20.35 -1.61 -5.33
C GLY A 420 20.14 -1.70 -6.84
N GLY A 421 19.89 -0.58 -7.54
CA GLY A 421 19.65 -0.51 -8.99
C GLY A 421 19.13 0.87 -9.43
N ALA A 422 18.86 1.02 -10.73
CA ALA A 422 18.43 2.28 -11.36
C ALA A 422 17.13 2.85 -10.74
N ALA A 423 16.14 2.01 -10.49
CA ALA A 423 14.88 2.44 -9.89
C ALA A 423 15.10 2.98 -8.46
N ALA A 424 15.99 2.34 -7.68
CA ALA A 424 16.34 2.79 -6.33
C ALA A 424 16.98 4.17 -6.35
N LEU A 425 17.97 4.39 -7.23
CA LEU A 425 18.62 5.68 -7.39
C LEU A 425 17.60 6.77 -7.75
N THR A 426 16.72 6.49 -8.72
CA THR A 426 15.69 7.45 -9.14
C THR A 426 14.76 7.81 -7.98
N GLY A 427 14.28 6.81 -7.21
CA GLY A 427 13.40 7.05 -6.07
C GLY A 427 14.07 7.87 -4.95
N VAL A 428 15.34 7.57 -4.65
CA VAL A 428 16.11 8.35 -3.66
C VAL A 428 16.29 9.79 -4.12
N VAL A 429 16.80 10.01 -5.35
CA VAL A 429 17.07 11.34 -5.88
C VAL A 429 15.81 12.20 -5.91
N ARG A 430 14.66 11.68 -6.32
CA ARG A 430 13.39 12.43 -6.35
C ARG A 430 12.89 12.86 -4.97
N GLY A 431 13.31 12.18 -3.91
CA GLY A 431 12.99 12.52 -2.52
C GLY A 431 13.93 13.56 -1.89
N LEU A 432 14.97 14.01 -2.60
CA LEU A 432 15.94 14.98 -2.10
C LEU A 432 15.52 16.42 -2.43
N GLU A 433 15.98 17.36 -1.62
CA GLU A 433 15.79 18.79 -1.85
C GLU A 433 16.67 19.28 -3.00
N ILE A 434 16.11 20.09 -3.90
CA ILE A 434 16.85 20.73 -4.99
C ILE A 434 17.92 21.67 -4.41
N GLY A 435 19.15 21.58 -4.92
CA GLY A 435 20.28 22.37 -4.45
C GLY A 435 20.98 21.79 -3.21
N SER A 436 20.49 20.69 -2.65
CA SER A 436 21.17 19.99 -1.55
C SER A 436 22.38 19.21 -2.04
N SER A 437 23.40 19.06 -1.15
CA SER A 437 24.64 18.32 -1.45
C SER A 437 24.65 17.02 -0.67
N HIS A 438 24.97 15.92 -1.37
CA HIS A 438 24.97 14.56 -0.84
C HIS A 438 26.22 13.81 -1.30
N GLN A 439 26.55 12.73 -0.60
CA GLN A 439 27.66 11.84 -0.96
C GLN A 439 27.14 10.65 -1.76
N LEU A 440 27.67 10.48 -2.97
CA LEU A 440 27.44 9.29 -3.78
C LEU A 440 28.55 8.28 -3.52
N GLU A 441 28.22 7.09 -3.07
CA GLU A 441 29.12 5.95 -3.01
C GLU A 441 29.04 5.18 -4.32
N LEU A 442 30.17 4.89 -4.96
CA LEU A 442 30.22 4.21 -6.25
C LEU A 442 31.40 3.27 -6.34
N VAL A 443 31.32 2.30 -7.25
CA VAL A 443 32.44 1.43 -7.64
C VAL A 443 32.93 1.88 -9.01
N ARG A 444 34.21 2.26 -9.09
CA ARG A 444 34.94 2.66 -10.30
C ARG A 444 36.23 1.85 -10.42
N ASP A 445 36.48 1.22 -11.55
CA ASP A 445 37.70 0.43 -11.81
C ASP A 445 38.04 -0.60 -10.70
N GLY A 446 37.01 -1.19 -10.07
CA GLY A 446 37.16 -2.15 -8.99
C GLY A 446 37.54 -1.52 -7.63
N SER A 447 37.29 -0.26 -7.43
CA SER A 447 37.51 0.45 -6.16
C SER A 447 36.25 1.20 -5.74
N VAL A 448 35.94 1.16 -4.45
CA VAL A 448 34.84 1.97 -3.89
C VAL A 448 35.36 3.40 -3.70
N GLU A 449 34.62 4.36 -4.26
CA GLU A 449 34.90 5.81 -4.19
C GLU A 449 33.67 6.56 -3.70
N THR A 450 33.88 7.75 -3.14
CA THR A 450 32.83 8.68 -2.73
C THR A 450 32.96 9.99 -3.46
N LEU A 451 31.88 10.47 -4.07
CA LEU A 451 31.80 11.78 -4.72
C LEU A 451 30.75 12.65 -4.03
N GLU A 452 31.06 13.91 -3.79
CA GLU A 452 30.07 14.90 -3.34
C GLU A 452 29.39 15.51 -4.57
N VAL A 453 28.06 15.47 -4.57
CA VAL A 453 27.22 15.98 -5.67
C VAL A 453 26.18 16.95 -5.11
N THR A 454 26.04 18.10 -5.74
CA THR A 454 24.93 19.04 -5.48
C THR A 454 23.86 18.83 -6.53
N PHE A 455 22.68 18.36 -6.12
CA PHE A 455 21.59 18.06 -7.05
C PHE A 455 20.97 19.33 -7.60
N GLY A 456 20.72 19.35 -8.91
CA GLY A 456 20.06 20.46 -9.61
C GLY A 456 18.59 20.20 -9.87
N VAL A 457 18.00 21.05 -10.70
CA VAL A 457 16.70 20.83 -11.33
C VAL A 457 16.94 20.50 -12.81
N ARG A 458 16.08 19.68 -13.40
CA ARG A 458 16.17 19.42 -14.83
C ARG A 458 15.92 20.72 -15.58
N GLY A 459 16.94 21.22 -16.29
CA GLY A 459 16.79 22.41 -17.13
C GLY A 459 15.74 22.18 -18.22
N GLY A 460 14.77 23.11 -18.36
CA GLY A 460 13.72 23.08 -19.38
C GLY A 460 14.26 23.41 -20.77
#